data_3fb0e49941052492ea2ef049122852ed
#
_entry.id   3fb0e49941052492ea2ef049122852ed
#
_cell.length_a   1.000
_cell.length_b   1.000
_cell.length_c   1.000
_cell.angle_alpha   90.00
_cell.angle_beta   90.00
_cell.angle_gamma   90.00
#
_symmetry.space_group_name_H-M   'P 1'
#
loop_
_entity.id
_entity.type
_entity.pdbx_description
1 polymer ?
#
loop_
_entity_poly.entity_id
_entity_poly.type
_entity_poly.pdbx_seq_one_letter_code
_entity_poly.pdbx_strand_id
1 'polypeptide(L)'
;MSWGLVDNDGVGGCCGVMDTRQQSGTAGDNQTTSSAQRSEYLRNKALAAAINDGESVAGAARRYGVSRQRAYKIKRRWDADGDSGLPPRSRAARTIANRTDAVLASRIVELRKQLEKDGPDAGAESIAARLEREGVRPPANSAIHRILVSAGLVRPEPGKRPKASCTRFEASLPDELWQSDFTHWPIATVPGAVVVSRLDDRSRNLLHARAFATVTMDDVQATFLQACAEHGIPARTLTDNGTVYTTRPISAAPGRSERTLALMGVRQSNGRPCHPQTQGKIERYHRTLKQWLSARPLASSIDELNEQLAEFRHVYNEERPHRALGRRTPGEAYRCVLSNFCGPFRRFF
;
A
#
# COMPACT_ATOMS: atom_id res chain seq x y z
N MET A 1 55.16 -13.31 7.05
CA MET A 1 54.68 -13.86 8.33
C MET A 1 53.25 -14.31 8.14
N SER A 2 53.08 -15.60 8.24
CA SER A 2 51.88 -16.41 7.93
C SER A 2 51.02 -16.55 9.18
N TRP A 3 49.73 -16.43 9.05
CA TRP A 3 48.68 -16.97 9.92
C TRP A 3 47.43 -17.04 9.06
N GLY A 4 46.80 -18.11 8.75
CA GLY A 4 46.53 -19.34 9.47
C GLY A 4 45.04 -19.59 9.25
N LEU A 5 44.66 -20.48 8.26
CA LEU A 5 43.30 -21.01 8.06
C LEU A 5 42.85 -21.75 9.34
N VAL A 6 41.58 -21.64 9.67
CA VAL A 6 40.89 -22.62 10.50
C VAL A 6 39.61 -23.02 9.79
N ASP A 7 39.63 -24.23 9.26
CA ASP A 7 38.48 -25.03 8.83
C ASP A 7 37.69 -25.47 10.08
N ASN A 8 36.38 -25.47 9.99
CA ASN A 8 35.59 -26.26 10.93
C ASN A 8 34.43 -26.95 10.20
N ASP A 9 34.69 -28.18 9.84
CA ASP A 9 33.69 -29.15 9.37
C ASP A 9 32.77 -29.54 10.51
N GLY A 10 31.48 -29.51 10.26
CA GLY A 10 30.42 -30.00 11.16
C GLY A 10 29.30 -30.66 10.36
N VAL A 11 29.47 -31.95 10.12
CA VAL A 11 28.52 -32.86 9.47
C VAL A 11 27.25 -33.02 10.33
N GLY A 12 26.09 -32.94 9.74
CA GLY A 12 24.81 -33.28 10.37
C GLY A 12 23.73 -33.49 9.31
N GLY A 13 23.70 -34.69 8.72
CA GLY A 13 22.65 -35.09 7.78
C GLY A 13 21.33 -35.40 8.50
N CYS A 14 20.24 -35.04 7.84
CA CYS A 14 18.93 -35.68 8.03
C CYS A 14 18.23 -35.82 6.69
N CYS A 15 18.09 -37.07 6.26
CA CYS A 15 17.22 -37.53 5.21
C CYS A 15 15.77 -37.11 5.48
N GLY A 16 15.12 -36.52 4.52
CA GLY A 16 13.67 -36.21 4.50
C GLY A 16 13.09 -36.49 3.13
N VAL A 17 12.53 -37.65 3.01
CA VAL A 17 11.68 -38.27 2.02
C VAL A 17 10.97 -37.29 1.06
N MET A 18 11.20 -37.49 -0.24
CA MET A 18 10.34 -37.00 -1.35
C MET A 18 8.97 -37.67 -1.26
N ASP A 19 7.93 -36.91 -1.06
CA ASP A 19 6.55 -37.34 -1.26
C ASP A 19 5.97 -36.66 -2.50
N THR A 20 6.06 -37.38 -3.59
CA THR A 20 5.41 -37.07 -4.88
C THR A 20 3.93 -37.42 -4.76
N ARG A 21 3.09 -36.45 -4.46
CA ARG A 21 1.65 -36.54 -4.70
C ARG A 21 1.24 -35.61 -5.83
N GLN A 22 1.17 -36.21 -7.03
CA GLN A 22 0.27 -35.74 -8.08
C GLN A 22 -1.16 -35.70 -7.52
N GLN A 23 -1.76 -34.53 -7.46
CA GLN A 23 -3.19 -34.39 -7.31
C GLN A 23 -3.76 -33.71 -8.54
N SER A 24 -4.34 -34.53 -9.40
CA SER A 24 -5.35 -34.14 -10.38
C SER A 24 -6.57 -33.61 -9.60
N GLY A 25 -6.70 -32.29 -9.52
CA GLY A 25 -7.84 -31.62 -8.87
C GLY A 25 -8.90 -31.31 -9.90
N THR A 26 -9.93 -32.13 -9.97
CA THR A 26 -11.25 -31.76 -10.49
C THR A 26 -11.80 -30.62 -9.64
N ALA A 27 -12.28 -29.55 -10.27
CA ALA A 27 -13.00 -28.47 -9.65
C ALA A 27 -14.31 -28.99 -9.05
N GLY A 28 -14.29 -29.25 -7.75
CA GLY A 28 -15.45 -29.60 -6.95
C GLY A 28 -15.72 -28.45 -5.97
N ASP A 29 -16.96 -27.94 -5.98
CA ASP A 29 -17.53 -27.01 -5.03
C ASP A 29 -17.24 -27.45 -3.59
N ASN A 30 -16.14 -27.00 -3.01
CA ASN A 30 -15.84 -27.19 -1.59
C ASN A 30 -16.39 -25.99 -0.79
N GLN A 31 -17.73 -25.95 -0.63
CA GLN A 31 -18.35 -25.20 0.46
C GLN A 31 -17.92 -25.86 1.78
N THR A 32 -16.85 -25.36 2.38
CA THR A 32 -16.49 -25.63 3.78
C THR A 32 -17.62 -25.12 4.67
N THR A 33 -18.58 -25.99 4.95
CA THR A 33 -19.67 -25.74 5.91
C THR A 33 -19.01 -25.42 7.25
N SER A 34 -19.21 -24.22 7.78
CA SER A 34 -18.61 -23.84 9.06
C SER A 34 -19.07 -24.83 10.15
N SER A 35 -18.24 -25.05 11.17
CA SER A 35 -18.59 -25.95 12.28
C SER A 35 -19.96 -25.61 12.91
N ALA A 36 -20.31 -24.32 12.94
CA ALA A 36 -21.61 -23.82 13.40
C ALA A 36 -22.77 -24.27 12.49
N GLN A 37 -22.59 -24.24 11.17
CA GLN A 37 -23.62 -24.68 10.21
C GLN A 37 -23.84 -26.18 10.30
N ARG A 38 -22.78 -26.96 10.48
CA ARG A 38 -22.87 -28.40 10.70
C ARG A 38 -23.59 -28.73 12.02
N SER A 39 -23.30 -28.03 13.10
CA SER A 39 -23.98 -28.18 14.37
C SER A 39 -25.47 -27.81 14.27
N GLU A 40 -25.81 -26.74 13.56
CA GLU A 40 -27.19 -26.34 13.32
C GLU A 40 -27.97 -27.38 12.48
N TYR A 41 -27.34 -27.93 11.44
CA TYR A 41 -27.94 -29.01 10.65
C TYR A 41 -28.25 -30.25 11.49
N LEU A 42 -27.28 -30.72 12.29
CA LEU A 42 -27.46 -31.89 13.14
C LEU A 42 -28.60 -31.70 14.17
N ARG A 43 -28.66 -30.49 14.75
CA ARG A 43 -29.77 -30.14 15.67
C ARG A 43 -31.14 -30.14 14.96
N ASN A 44 -31.20 -29.55 13.74
CA ASN A 44 -32.45 -29.56 12.96
C ASN A 44 -32.89 -30.99 12.60
N LYS A 45 -31.92 -31.86 12.27
CA LYS A 45 -32.19 -33.28 11.97
C LYS A 45 -32.72 -34.04 13.18
N ALA A 46 -32.07 -33.88 14.32
CA ALA A 46 -32.53 -34.54 15.56
C ALA A 46 -33.92 -34.07 15.99
N LEU A 47 -34.21 -32.76 15.85
CA LEU A 47 -35.54 -32.20 16.15
C LEU A 47 -36.59 -32.73 15.18
N ALA A 48 -36.33 -32.82 13.89
CA ALA A 48 -37.26 -33.35 12.91
C ALA A 48 -37.55 -34.85 13.17
N ALA A 49 -36.52 -35.64 13.47
CA ALA A 49 -36.65 -37.05 13.81
C ALA A 49 -37.53 -37.25 15.07
N ALA A 50 -37.28 -36.53 16.17
CA ALA A 50 -38.05 -36.60 17.39
C ALA A 50 -39.54 -36.30 17.16
N ILE A 51 -39.86 -35.31 16.31
CA ILE A 51 -41.28 -35.02 15.98
C ILE A 51 -41.89 -36.13 15.13
N ASN A 52 -41.14 -36.73 14.21
CA ASN A 52 -41.63 -37.85 13.40
C ASN A 52 -41.85 -39.11 14.22
N ASP A 53 -41.05 -39.32 15.27
CA ASP A 53 -41.18 -40.41 16.22
C ASP A 53 -42.33 -40.21 17.22
N GLY A 54 -43.14 -39.16 17.06
CA GLY A 54 -44.37 -38.90 17.84
C GLY A 54 -44.21 -37.88 18.97
N GLU A 55 -43.05 -37.28 19.16
CA GLU A 55 -42.89 -36.20 20.15
C GLU A 55 -43.68 -34.95 19.72
N SER A 56 -44.35 -34.28 20.66
CA SER A 56 -45.06 -33.03 20.34
C SER A 56 -44.09 -31.96 19.90
N VAL A 57 -44.48 -31.12 18.90
CA VAL A 57 -43.65 -30.00 18.39
C VAL A 57 -43.20 -29.05 19.50
N ALA A 58 -44.05 -28.87 20.52
CA ALA A 58 -43.73 -28.03 21.68
C ALA A 58 -42.69 -28.69 22.61
N GLY A 59 -42.76 -30.03 22.78
CA GLY A 59 -41.78 -30.82 23.54
C GLY A 59 -40.40 -30.77 22.86
N ALA A 60 -40.38 -31.15 21.59
CA ALA A 60 -39.16 -31.12 20.79
C ALA A 60 -38.52 -29.70 20.74
N ALA A 61 -39.32 -28.64 20.58
CA ALA A 61 -38.85 -27.27 20.62
C ALA A 61 -38.11 -26.92 21.92
N ARG A 62 -38.68 -27.30 23.06
CA ARG A 62 -38.06 -27.12 24.39
C ARG A 62 -36.77 -27.92 24.53
N ARG A 63 -36.79 -29.19 24.14
CA ARG A 63 -35.67 -30.12 24.24
C ARG A 63 -34.46 -29.65 23.44
N TYR A 64 -34.68 -29.14 22.23
CA TYR A 64 -33.60 -28.70 21.34
C TYR A 64 -33.32 -27.18 21.41
N GLY A 65 -33.91 -26.45 22.34
CA GLY A 65 -33.62 -25.03 22.58
C GLY A 65 -34.00 -24.12 21.41
N VAL A 66 -35.10 -24.42 20.71
CA VAL A 66 -35.59 -23.58 19.59
C VAL A 66 -36.99 -23.05 19.87
N SER A 67 -37.37 -21.96 19.24
CA SER A 67 -38.74 -21.45 19.35
C SER A 67 -39.73 -22.42 18.68
N ARG A 68 -40.96 -22.48 19.21
CA ARG A 68 -42.03 -23.31 18.65
C ARG A 68 -42.28 -23.01 17.17
N GLN A 69 -42.23 -21.73 16.77
CA GLN A 69 -42.38 -21.34 15.36
C GLN A 69 -41.24 -21.90 14.48
N ARG A 70 -40.03 -21.94 15.02
CA ARG A 70 -38.87 -22.51 14.30
C ARG A 70 -39.04 -24.02 14.15
N ALA A 71 -39.48 -24.71 15.18
CA ALA A 71 -39.73 -26.15 15.11
C ALA A 71 -40.75 -26.48 14.02
N TYR A 72 -41.89 -25.75 13.95
CA TYR A 72 -42.87 -25.92 12.85
C TYR A 72 -42.27 -25.65 11.48
N LYS A 73 -41.41 -24.63 11.33
CA LYS A 73 -40.74 -24.37 10.05
C LYS A 73 -39.78 -25.49 9.64
N ILE A 74 -39.06 -26.07 10.60
CA ILE A 74 -38.17 -27.20 10.36
C ILE A 74 -38.97 -28.43 9.95
N LYS A 75 -40.07 -28.76 10.69
CA LYS A 75 -40.95 -29.86 10.33
C LYS A 75 -41.53 -29.73 8.93
N ARG A 76 -42.09 -28.57 8.58
CA ARG A 76 -42.63 -28.30 7.24
C ARG A 76 -41.62 -28.52 6.14
N ARG A 77 -40.34 -28.12 6.38
CA ARG A 77 -39.24 -28.32 5.43
C ARG A 77 -38.85 -29.78 5.32
N TRP A 78 -38.86 -30.48 6.41
CA TRP A 78 -38.63 -31.92 6.42
C TRP A 78 -39.74 -32.66 5.65
N ASP A 79 -41.00 -32.31 5.91
CA ASP A 79 -42.16 -32.94 5.26
C ASP A 79 -42.16 -32.66 3.74
N ALA A 80 -41.63 -31.52 3.27
CA ALA A 80 -41.57 -31.14 1.86
C ALA A 80 -40.34 -31.69 1.14
N ASP A 81 -39.16 -31.55 1.74
CA ASP A 81 -37.86 -31.71 1.06
C ASP A 81 -37.01 -32.84 1.73
N GLY A 82 -37.49 -33.49 2.74
CA GLY A 82 -36.74 -34.51 3.51
C GLY A 82 -35.49 -33.94 4.16
N ASP A 83 -34.42 -34.73 4.16
CA ASP A 83 -33.12 -34.31 4.75
C ASP A 83 -32.49 -33.09 4.06
N SER A 84 -32.76 -32.90 2.76
CA SER A 84 -32.28 -31.74 1.98
C SER A 84 -32.88 -30.40 2.43
N GLY A 85 -34.03 -30.46 3.10
CA GLY A 85 -34.70 -29.29 3.69
C GLY A 85 -34.07 -28.76 4.99
N LEU A 86 -33.23 -29.53 5.66
CA LEU A 86 -32.71 -29.24 7.01
C LEU A 86 -31.46 -28.33 7.08
N PRO A 87 -30.58 -28.25 6.07
CA PRO A 87 -29.45 -27.34 6.13
C PRO A 87 -29.87 -25.90 6.42
N PRO A 88 -29.09 -25.15 7.21
CA PRO A 88 -29.39 -23.76 7.47
C PRO A 88 -29.40 -22.99 6.17
N ARG A 89 -30.47 -22.21 5.90
CA ARG A 89 -30.58 -21.36 4.73
C ARG A 89 -29.71 -20.13 4.92
N SER A 90 -29.03 -19.69 3.85
CA SER A 90 -28.32 -18.42 3.84
C SER A 90 -29.25 -17.26 4.24
N ARG A 91 -28.76 -16.40 5.14
CA ARG A 91 -29.44 -15.15 5.51
C ARG A 91 -29.14 -14.01 4.54
N ALA A 92 -28.28 -14.25 3.53
CA ALA A 92 -27.97 -13.26 2.52
C ALA A 92 -29.24 -12.87 1.74
N ALA A 93 -29.39 -11.59 1.46
CA ALA A 93 -30.47 -11.11 0.63
C ALA A 93 -30.36 -11.72 -0.78
N ARG A 94 -31.46 -12.23 -1.32
CA ARG A 94 -31.51 -12.80 -2.68
C ARG A 94 -31.26 -11.75 -3.74
N THR A 95 -31.70 -10.53 -3.48
CA THR A 95 -31.50 -9.37 -4.38
C THR A 95 -30.82 -8.27 -3.61
N ILE A 96 -29.71 -7.79 -4.10
CA ILE A 96 -28.95 -6.66 -3.52
C ILE A 96 -29.24 -5.47 -4.40
N ALA A 97 -30.13 -4.57 -3.94
CA ALA A 97 -30.57 -3.39 -4.70
C ALA A 97 -29.43 -2.48 -5.16
N ASN A 98 -28.35 -2.39 -4.35
CA ASN A 98 -27.17 -1.55 -4.62
C ASN A 98 -25.98 -2.37 -5.15
N ARG A 99 -26.24 -3.46 -5.86
CA ARG A 99 -25.15 -4.25 -6.48
C ARG A 99 -24.51 -3.40 -7.60
N THR A 100 -23.19 -3.33 -7.58
CA THR A 100 -22.44 -2.70 -8.66
C THR A 100 -22.76 -3.43 -9.98
N ASP A 101 -23.04 -2.67 -11.03
CA ASP A 101 -23.31 -3.19 -12.36
C ASP A 101 -22.14 -4.06 -12.86
N ALA A 102 -22.47 -5.07 -13.68
CA ALA A 102 -21.47 -6.02 -14.18
C ALA A 102 -20.45 -5.34 -15.11
N VAL A 103 -20.86 -4.37 -15.91
CA VAL A 103 -19.99 -3.60 -16.80
C VAL A 103 -18.99 -2.80 -15.99
N LEU A 104 -19.46 -2.11 -14.95
CA LEU A 104 -18.59 -1.35 -14.06
C LEU A 104 -17.64 -2.27 -13.25
N ALA A 105 -18.12 -3.45 -12.83
CA ALA A 105 -17.27 -4.42 -12.15
C ALA A 105 -16.14 -4.92 -13.06
N SER A 106 -16.42 -5.21 -14.34
CA SER A 106 -15.42 -5.59 -15.33
C SER A 106 -14.41 -4.45 -15.56
N ARG A 107 -14.87 -3.21 -15.67
CA ARG A 107 -13.99 -2.03 -15.83
C ARG A 107 -13.05 -1.85 -14.63
N ILE A 108 -13.53 -2.09 -13.41
CA ILE A 108 -12.71 -2.06 -12.18
C ILE A 108 -11.58 -3.10 -12.25
N VAL A 109 -11.87 -4.31 -12.72
CA VAL A 109 -10.89 -5.39 -12.89
C VAL A 109 -9.86 -5.04 -13.96
N GLU A 110 -10.28 -4.47 -15.09
CA GLU A 110 -9.38 -3.99 -16.14
C GLU A 110 -8.45 -2.89 -15.63
N LEU A 111 -9.00 -1.86 -14.99
CA LEU A 111 -8.21 -0.78 -14.40
C LEU A 111 -7.18 -1.30 -13.40
N ARG A 112 -7.54 -2.30 -12.58
CA ARG A 112 -6.59 -2.94 -11.66
C ARG A 112 -5.40 -3.53 -12.42
N LYS A 113 -5.65 -4.31 -13.48
CA LYS A 113 -4.62 -4.95 -14.29
C LYS A 113 -3.74 -3.92 -15.02
N GLN A 114 -4.37 -2.88 -15.56
CA GLN A 114 -3.67 -1.79 -16.24
C GLN A 114 -2.75 -1.04 -15.27
N LEU A 115 -3.25 -0.61 -14.12
CA LEU A 115 -2.46 0.10 -13.11
C LEU A 115 -1.33 -0.76 -12.55
N GLU A 116 -1.52 -2.08 -12.41
CA GLU A 116 -0.44 -2.99 -12.02
C GLU A 116 0.67 -3.08 -13.08
N LYS A 117 0.30 -3.08 -14.35
CA LYS A 117 1.26 -3.08 -15.46
C LYS A 117 2.01 -1.74 -15.56
N ASP A 118 1.32 -0.63 -15.36
CA ASP A 118 1.89 0.71 -15.45
C ASP A 118 2.76 1.08 -14.22
N GLY A 119 2.68 0.30 -13.14
CA GLY A 119 3.50 0.43 -11.94
C GLY A 119 3.01 1.36 -10.83
N PRO A 120 1.97 2.23 -11.02
CA PRO A 120 1.44 3.03 -9.91
C PRO A 120 0.57 2.21 -8.94
N ASP A 121 0.10 2.87 -7.88
CA ASP A 121 -0.81 2.24 -6.91
C ASP A 121 -2.09 1.73 -7.59
N ALA A 122 -2.31 0.43 -7.58
CA ALA A 122 -3.48 -0.22 -8.15
C ALA A 122 -4.58 -0.54 -7.10
N GLY A 123 -4.64 0.22 -6.01
CA GLY A 123 -5.62 0.06 -4.92
C GLY A 123 -7.01 0.58 -5.27
N ALA A 124 -8.00 0.26 -4.42
CA ALA A 124 -9.39 0.72 -4.60
C ALA A 124 -9.51 2.26 -4.73
N GLU A 125 -8.67 3.01 -4.02
CA GLU A 125 -8.63 4.48 -4.05
C GLU A 125 -8.20 5.01 -5.42
N SER A 126 -7.11 4.43 -5.97
CA SER A 126 -6.57 4.81 -7.28
C SER A 126 -7.53 4.46 -8.42
N ILE A 127 -8.19 3.30 -8.32
CA ILE A 127 -9.22 2.89 -9.27
C ILE A 127 -10.42 3.84 -9.21
N ALA A 128 -10.88 4.22 -8.01
CA ALA A 128 -11.96 5.18 -7.85
C ALA A 128 -11.62 6.54 -8.49
N ALA A 129 -10.41 7.07 -8.24
CA ALA A 129 -9.95 8.32 -8.84
C ALA A 129 -9.85 8.23 -10.37
N ARG A 130 -9.45 7.07 -10.91
CA ARG A 130 -9.41 6.87 -12.37
C ARG A 130 -10.79 6.87 -12.99
N LEU A 131 -11.75 6.18 -12.35
CA LEU A 131 -13.15 6.20 -12.78
C LEU A 131 -13.75 7.63 -12.77
N GLU A 132 -13.45 8.41 -11.72
CA GLU A 132 -13.87 9.82 -11.64
C GLU A 132 -13.33 10.66 -12.82
N ARG A 133 -12.07 10.45 -13.21
CA ARG A 133 -11.47 11.11 -14.39
C ARG A 133 -12.09 10.64 -15.71
N GLU A 134 -12.58 9.41 -15.76
CA GLU A 134 -13.35 8.88 -16.91
C GLU A 134 -14.81 9.38 -16.92
N GLY A 135 -15.20 10.23 -15.95
CA GLY A 135 -16.57 10.74 -15.81
C GLY A 135 -17.55 9.71 -15.24
N VAL A 136 -17.04 8.59 -14.71
CA VAL A 136 -17.85 7.52 -14.13
C VAL A 136 -17.88 7.66 -12.62
N ARG A 137 -19.08 7.69 -12.02
CA ARG A 137 -19.23 7.71 -10.57
C ARG A 137 -18.74 6.39 -9.96
N PRO A 138 -17.66 6.40 -9.15
CA PRO A 138 -17.13 5.18 -8.58
C PRO A 138 -18.04 4.67 -7.46
N PRO A 139 -18.13 3.34 -7.28
CA PRO A 139 -18.73 2.78 -6.09
C PRO A 139 -17.81 3.00 -4.87
N ALA A 140 -18.32 2.76 -3.67
CA ALA A 140 -17.53 2.88 -2.45
C ALA A 140 -16.27 2.01 -2.52
N ASN A 141 -15.16 2.49 -1.94
CA ASN A 141 -13.87 1.76 -1.94
C ASN A 141 -13.98 0.32 -1.40
N SER A 142 -14.88 0.09 -0.42
CA SER A 142 -15.18 -1.25 0.09
C SER A 142 -15.86 -2.15 -0.94
N ALA A 143 -16.67 -1.59 -1.85
CA ALA A 143 -17.29 -2.33 -2.94
C ALA A 143 -16.24 -2.66 -4.02
N ILE A 144 -15.39 -1.71 -4.40
CA ILE A 144 -14.25 -1.95 -5.30
C ILE A 144 -13.36 -3.06 -4.74
N HIS A 145 -12.99 -2.97 -3.45
CA HIS A 145 -12.17 -3.98 -2.81
C HIS A 145 -12.81 -5.38 -2.86
N ARG A 146 -14.12 -5.50 -2.59
CA ARG A 146 -14.84 -6.78 -2.68
C ARG A 146 -14.84 -7.34 -4.11
N ILE A 147 -14.99 -6.49 -5.14
CA ILE A 147 -14.92 -6.90 -6.54
C ILE A 147 -13.51 -7.46 -6.83
N LEU A 148 -12.46 -6.77 -6.40
CA LEU A 148 -11.07 -7.23 -6.60
C LEU A 148 -10.77 -8.53 -5.86
N VAL A 149 -11.31 -8.71 -4.64
CA VAL A 149 -11.18 -9.97 -3.89
C VAL A 149 -11.90 -11.10 -4.62
N SER A 150 -13.14 -10.87 -5.09
CA SER A 150 -13.89 -11.89 -5.83
C SER A 150 -13.24 -12.25 -7.18
N ALA A 151 -12.49 -11.33 -7.78
CA ALA A 151 -11.69 -11.57 -8.98
C ALA A 151 -10.31 -12.21 -8.69
N GLY A 152 -9.99 -12.53 -7.44
CA GLY A 152 -8.70 -13.12 -7.05
C GLY A 152 -7.49 -12.16 -7.15
N LEU A 153 -7.72 -10.85 -7.31
CA LEU A 153 -6.69 -9.84 -7.51
C LEU A 153 -6.16 -9.22 -6.21
N VAL A 154 -6.61 -9.68 -5.06
CA VAL A 154 -6.12 -9.25 -3.75
C VAL A 154 -5.54 -10.45 -3.03
N ARG A 155 -4.23 -10.38 -2.74
CA ARG A 155 -3.57 -11.36 -1.86
C ARG A 155 -3.67 -10.87 -0.43
N PRO A 156 -4.21 -11.67 0.52
CA PRO A 156 -4.17 -11.34 1.92
C PRO A 156 -2.72 -11.33 2.41
N GLU A 157 -2.21 -10.19 2.76
CA GLU A 157 -0.94 -10.07 3.49
C GLU A 157 -1.28 -9.87 4.96
N PRO A 158 -1.13 -10.88 5.83
CA PRO A 158 -1.29 -10.73 7.27
C PRO A 158 -0.07 -10.00 7.85
N GLY A 159 0.14 -8.76 7.43
CA GLY A 159 1.16 -7.90 8.00
C GLY A 159 0.78 -7.44 9.39
N LYS A 160 1.75 -7.38 10.32
CA LYS A 160 1.59 -6.70 11.61
C LYS A 160 1.13 -5.27 11.31
N ARG A 161 -0.11 -4.93 11.67
CA ARG A 161 -0.55 -3.52 11.65
C ARG A 161 0.32 -2.78 12.66
N PRO A 162 1.13 -1.76 12.24
CA PRO A 162 1.83 -0.93 13.21
C PRO A 162 0.76 -0.30 14.11
N LYS A 163 0.98 -0.30 15.43
CA LYS A 163 0.17 0.49 16.35
C LYS A 163 0.15 1.91 15.78
N ALA A 164 -1.05 2.45 15.58
CA ALA A 164 -1.21 3.81 15.05
C ALA A 164 -0.39 4.77 15.91
N SER A 165 0.65 5.36 15.33
CA SER A 165 1.36 6.46 15.95
C SER A 165 0.38 7.62 16.04
N CYS A 166 0.05 8.04 17.25
CA CYS A 166 -0.95 9.08 17.51
C CYS A 166 -0.52 10.48 17.07
N THR A 167 0.77 10.70 16.76
CA THR A 167 1.32 12.00 16.40
C THR A 167 1.84 11.98 14.97
N ARG A 168 1.10 12.57 14.06
CA ARG A 168 1.57 12.82 12.69
C ARG A 168 2.19 14.20 12.64
N PHE A 169 3.50 14.26 12.46
CA PHE A 169 4.14 15.51 12.07
C PHE A 169 3.83 15.78 10.60
N GLU A 170 3.31 16.96 10.31
CA GLU A 170 3.04 17.43 8.95
C GLU A 170 3.25 18.94 8.90
N ALA A 171 4.01 19.43 7.92
CA ALA A 171 4.18 20.83 7.65
C ALA A 171 2.82 21.49 7.33
N SER A 172 2.63 22.73 7.74
CA SER A 172 1.37 23.44 7.51
C SER A 172 1.22 23.91 6.06
N LEU A 173 2.33 24.30 5.46
CA LEU A 173 2.40 24.88 4.11
C LEU A 173 3.41 24.12 3.23
N PRO A 174 3.23 24.13 1.89
CA PRO A 174 4.31 23.80 0.96
C PRO A 174 5.54 24.67 1.21
N ASP A 175 6.72 24.15 0.93
CA ASP A 175 8.02 24.79 1.11
C ASP A 175 8.38 25.15 2.56
N GLU A 176 7.52 24.81 3.53
CA GLU A 176 7.87 24.90 4.94
C GLU A 176 8.93 23.87 5.33
N LEU A 177 8.84 22.66 4.79
CA LEU A 177 9.78 21.57 5.07
C LEU A 177 9.96 20.68 3.85
N TRP A 178 11.20 20.55 3.40
CA TRP A 178 11.60 19.55 2.40
C TRP A 178 12.28 18.36 3.06
N GLN A 179 11.85 17.17 2.74
CA GLN A 179 12.52 15.93 3.13
C GLN A 179 13.50 15.52 2.02
N SER A 180 14.73 15.16 2.39
CA SER A 180 15.71 14.62 1.47
C SER A 180 16.27 13.31 1.98
N ASP A 181 16.34 12.34 1.10
CA ASP A 181 16.88 11.01 1.38
C ASP A 181 17.38 10.38 0.09
N PHE A 182 18.15 9.29 0.19
CA PHE A 182 18.61 8.56 -0.96
C PHE A 182 18.21 7.08 -0.88
N THR A 183 18.09 6.46 -2.04
CA THR A 183 17.82 5.03 -2.14
C THR A 183 18.67 4.40 -3.24
N HIS A 184 18.96 3.12 -3.10
CA HIS A 184 19.72 2.36 -4.10
C HIS A 184 18.77 1.68 -5.08
N TRP A 185 19.17 1.69 -6.35
CA TRP A 185 18.49 0.99 -7.42
C TRP A 185 19.50 0.30 -8.33
N PRO A 186 19.27 -0.97 -8.74
CA PRO A 186 20.14 -1.68 -9.64
C PRO A 186 20.05 -1.08 -11.05
N ILE A 187 21.14 -1.11 -11.78
CA ILE A 187 21.21 -0.86 -13.23
C ILE A 187 22.04 -1.95 -13.90
N ALA A 188 21.89 -2.11 -15.22
CA ALA A 188 22.45 -3.27 -15.92
C ALA A 188 23.99 -3.30 -15.96
N THR A 189 24.65 -2.14 -15.98
CA THR A 189 26.09 -2.00 -16.26
C THR A 189 26.98 -1.77 -15.06
N VAL A 190 26.43 -1.37 -13.91
CA VAL A 190 27.20 -1.12 -12.67
C VAL A 190 26.48 -1.73 -11.47
N PRO A 191 27.19 -1.95 -10.34
CA PRO A 191 26.60 -2.61 -9.16
C PRO A 191 25.34 -1.95 -8.60
N GLY A 192 25.01 -0.74 -9.04
CA GLY A 192 23.82 -0.01 -8.66
C GLY A 192 24.00 1.49 -8.79
N ALA A 193 22.88 2.20 -8.74
CA ALA A 193 22.83 3.65 -8.69
C ALA A 193 22.27 4.11 -7.36
N VAL A 194 22.66 5.30 -6.93
CA VAL A 194 22.10 5.99 -5.76
C VAL A 194 21.19 7.10 -6.26
N VAL A 195 19.92 7.05 -5.92
CA VAL A 195 18.92 8.06 -6.30
C VAL A 195 18.72 9.00 -5.12
N VAL A 196 19.11 10.26 -5.29
CA VAL A 196 18.84 11.34 -4.32
C VAL A 196 17.48 11.94 -4.65
N SER A 197 16.61 12.04 -3.66
CA SER A 197 15.24 12.53 -3.82
C SER A 197 14.93 13.66 -2.84
N ARG A 198 14.09 14.62 -3.27
CA ARG A 198 13.57 15.70 -2.43
C ARG A 198 12.08 15.78 -2.55
N LEU A 199 11.41 15.73 -1.41
CA LEU A 199 9.96 15.68 -1.30
C LEU A 199 9.46 16.83 -0.42
N ASP A 200 8.47 17.55 -0.88
CA ASP A 200 7.74 18.50 -0.02
C ASP A 200 6.90 17.76 1.02
N ASP A 201 7.05 18.14 2.28
CA ASP A 201 6.40 17.44 3.40
C ASP A 201 4.88 17.61 3.39
N ARG A 202 4.36 18.78 2.98
CA ARG A 202 2.92 19.08 2.99
C ARG A 202 2.21 18.45 1.81
N SER A 203 2.65 18.77 0.61
CA SER A 203 2.00 18.38 -0.64
C SER A 203 2.39 16.99 -1.14
N ARG A 204 3.47 16.42 -0.62
CA ARG A 204 4.10 15.20 -1.14
C ARG A 204 4.68 15.37 -2.55
N ASN A 205 4.79 16.62 -3.03
CA ASN A 205 5.33 16.90 -4.35
C ASN A 205 6.80 16.46 -4.44
N LEU A 206 7.13 15.69 -5.46
CA LEU A 206 8.51 15.31 -5.75
C LEU A 206 9.20 16.50 -6.44
N LEU A 207 9.95 17.24 -5.66
CA LEU A 207 10.63 18.45 -6.12
C LEU A 207 11.81 18.12 -7.03
N HIS A 208 12.59 17.10 -6.67
CA HIS A 208 13.75 16.67 -7.44
C HIS A 208 14.05 15.20 -7.18
N ALA A 209 14.50 14.49 -8.23
CA ALA A 209 15.06 13.15 -8.14
C ALA A 209 16.16 13.00 -9.19
N ARG A 210 17.35 12.51 -8.78
CA ARG A 210 18.47 12.28 -9.67
C ARG A 210 19.31 11.09 -9.23
N ALA A 211 19.73 10.30 -10.20
CA ALA A 211 20.58 9.14 -10.01
C ALA A 211 22.04 9.47 -10.26
N PHE A 212 22.91 8.84 -9.47
CA PHE A 212 24.36 8.93 -9.54
C PHE A 212 24.98 7.53 -9.37
N ALA A 213 26.16 7.29 -9.90
CA ALA A 213 26.92 6.07 -9.62
C ALA A 213 27.37 6.02 -8.15
N THR A 214 27.83 7.15 -7.64
CA THR A 214 28.15 7.41 -6.22
C THR A 214 27.67 8.79 -5.88
N VAL A 215 27.25 9.03 -4.64
CA VAL A 215 26.77 10.35 -4.19
C VAL A 215 27.81 11.01 -3.33
N THR A 216 28.16 12.23 -3.70
CA THR A 216 29.03 13.12 -2.93
C THR A 216 28.22 14.23 -2.26
N MET A 217 28.83 14.95 -1.33
CA MET A 217 28.24 16.14 -0.72
C MET A 217 27.93 17.23 -1.76
N ASP A 218 28.79 17.38 -2.78
CA ASP A 218 28.60 18.35 -3.85
C ASP A 218 27.40 17.98 -4.74
N ASP A 219 27.15 16.69 -4.99
CA ASP A 219 25.95 16.23 -5.71
C ASP A 219 24.67 16.54 -4.93
N VAL A 220 24.66 16.29 -3.62
CA VAL A 220 23.55 16.61 -2.74
C VAL A 220 23.28 18.12 -2.73
N GLN A 221 24.33 18.95 -2.68
CA GLN A 221 24.22 20.40 -2.73
C GLN A 221 23.70 20.87 -4.10
N ALA A 222 24.25 20.34 -5.20
CA ALA A 222 23.82 20.69 -6.55
C ALA A 222 22.33 20.36 -6.77
N THR A 223 21.86 19.18 -6.36
CA THR A 223 20.44 18.80 -6.44
C THR A 223 19.55 19.69 -5.57
N PHE A 224 20.05 20.18 -4.42
CA PHE A 224 19.32 21.13 -3.60
C PHE A 224 19.16 22.48 -4.28
N LEU A 225 20.24 23.01 -4.85
CA LEU A 225 20.21 24.29 -5.55
C LEU A 225 19.34 24.23 -6.81
N GLN A 226 19.36 23.11 -7.55
CA GLN A 226 18.47 22.89 -8.69
C GLN A 226 16.99 22.91 -8.26
N ALA A 227 16.65 22.21 -7.16
CA ALA A 227 15.30 22.25 -6.61
C ALA A 227 14.89 23.65 -6.16
N CYS A 228 15.81 24.42 -5.53
CA CYS A 228 15.56 25.81 -5.15
C CYS A 228 15.33 26.73 -6.36
N ALA A 229 16.06 26.54 -7.44
CA ALA A 229 15.89 27.32 -8.67
C ALA A 229 14.52 27.10 -9.31
N GLU A 230 13.97 25.87 -9.22
CA GLU A 230 12.68 25.51 -9.79
C GLU A 230 11.48 25.85 -8.86
N HIS A 231 11.64 25.69 -7.56
CA HIS A 231 10.53 25.72 -6.59
C HIS A 231 10.62 26.87 -5.56
N GLY A 232 11.74 27.54 -5.45
CA GLY A 232 12.01 28.51 -4.39
C GLY A 232 12.80 27.90 -3.23
N ILE A 233 13.08 28.73 -2.22
CA ILE A 233 13.91 28.34 -1.06
C ILE A 233 13.00 27.85 0.06
N PRO A 234 13.16 26.62 0.61
CA PRO A 234 12.36 26.13 1.71
C PRO A 234 12.75 26.80 3.04
N ALA A 235 11.80 26.88 3.98
CA ALA A 235 12.13 27.36 5.33
C ALA A 235 13.01 26.35 6.09
N ARG A 236 12.83 25.04 5.84
CA ARG A 236 13.57 23.97 6.53
C ARG A 236 13.83 22.79 5.59
N THR A 237 14.90 22.06 5.88
CA THR A 237 15.15 20.75 5.26
C THR A 237 15.34 19.69 6.34
N LEU A 238 14.81 18.49 6.12
CA LEU A 238 14.97 17.31 6.95
C LEU A 238 15.77 16.27 6.18
N THR A 239 16.92 15.88 6.74
CA THR A 239 17.80 14.87 6.16
C THR A 239 18.09 13.78 7.21
N ASP A 240 18.67 12.69 6.79
CA ASP A 240 19.29 11.75 7.72
C ASP A 240 20.62 12.29 8.29
N ASN A 241 21.29 11.49 9.11
CA ASN A 241 22.60 11.82 9.68
C ASN A 241 23.76 11.31 8.81
N GLY A 242 23.52 10.98 7.54
CA GLY A 242 24.55 10.52 6.61
C GLY A 242 25.60 11.58 6.36
N THR A 243 26.87 11.15 6.20
CA THR A 243 28.03 12.05 6.00
C THR A 243 27.91 12.92 4.76
N VAL A 244 27.08 12.55 3.80
CA VAL A 244 26.78 13.35 2.60
C VAL A 244 25.86 14.55 2.88
N TYR A 245 25.15 14.56 4.02
CA TYR A 245 24.26 15.66 4.42
C TYR A 245 24.83 16.51 5.55
N THR A 246 25.65 15.93 6.44
CA THR A 246 26.18 16.64 7.61
C THR A 246 27.56 16.14 7.98
N THR A 247 28.40 17.04 8.42
CA THR A 247 29.73 16.69 8.96
C THR A 247 29.73 16.51 10.48
N ARG A 248 28.62 16.75 11.17
CA ARG A 248 28.52 16.67 12.64
C ARG A 248 29.00 15.37 13.28
N PRO A 249 28.82 14.18 12.65
CA PRO A 249 29.38 12.95 13.20
C PRO A 249 30.92 12.90 13.17
N ILE A 250 31.56 13.72 12.35
CA ILE A 250 33.01 13.68 12.09
C ILE A 250 33.71 14.93 12.60
N SER A 251 33.05 16.09 12.58
CA SER A 251 33.62 17.40 12.91
C SER A 251 32.63 18.29 13.65
N ALA A 252 33.13 19.05 14.64
CA ALA A 252 32.34 20.08 15.31
C ALA A 252 32.07 21.31 14.41
N ALA A 253 32.88 21.49 13.33
CA ALA A 253 32.69 22.60 12.40
C ALA A 253 31.64 22.23 11.34
N PRO A 254 30.72 23.17 10.97
CA PRO A 254 29.73 22.93 9.94
C PRO A 254 30.41 22.70 8.58
N GLY A 255 29.94 21.69 7.86
CA GLY A 255 30.38 21.38 6.52
C GLY A 255 29.97 22.44 5.50
N ARG A 256 30.47 22.29 4.26
CA ARG A 256 30.17 23.23 3.16
C ARG A 256 28.65 23.30 2.89
N SER A 257 27.97 22.17 2.86
CA SER A 257 26.53 22.11 2.62
C SER A 257 25.75 22.81 3.74
N GLU A 258 26.11 22.58 5.00
CA GLU A 258 25.48 23.23 6.15
C GLU A 258 25.66 24.76 6.14
N ARG A 259 26.86 25.23 5.73
CA ARG A 259 27.14 26.67 5.54
C ARG A 259 26.29 27.27 4.42
N THR A 260 26.16 26.59 3.30
CA THR A 260 25.31 27.04 2.19
C THR A 260 23.86 27.17 2.62
N LEU A 261 23.30 26.15 3.31
CA LEU A 261 21.94 26.20 3.85
C LEU A 261 21.77 27.40 4.82
N ALA A 262 22.72 27.61 5.70
CA ALA A 262 22.68 28.75 6.65
C ALA A 262 22.72 30.10 5.94
N LEU A 263 23.56 30.26 4.91
CA LEU A 263 23.62 31.49 4.09
C LEU A 263 22.30 31.74 3.34
N MET A 264 21.60 30.69 2.93
CA MET A 264 20.28 30.78 2.30
C MET A 264 19.14 30.95 3.29
N GLY A 265 19.39 30.99 4.59
CA GLY A 265 18.38 31.10 5.64
C GLY A 265 17.60 29.80 5.89
N VAL A 266 18.04 28.67 5.36
CA VAL A 266 17.38 27.37 5.49
C VAL A 266 17.81 26.69 6.78
N ARG A 267 16.85 26.33 7.64
CA ARG A 267 17.14 25.54 8.84
C ARG A 267 17.28 24.06 8.49
N GLN A 268 18.44 23.49 8.76
CA GLN A 268 18.62 22.04 8.65
C GLN A 268 18.18 21.34 9.94
N SER A 269 17.36 20.33 9.77
CA SER A 269 16.96 19.38 10.84
C SER A 269 17.40 17.99 10.43
N ASN A 270 18.04 17.28 11.33
CA ASN A 270 18.43 15.90 11.13
C ASN A 270 17.44 14.99 11.85
N GLY A 271 17.09 13.86 11.23
CA GLY A 271 16.26 12.85 11.88
C GLY A 271 16.90 12.42 13.21
N ARG A 272 16.09 12.28 14.28
CA ARG A 272 16.62 11.66 15.52
C ARG A 272 16.97 10.21 15.24
N PRO A 273 18.14 9.72 15.67
CA PRO A 273 18.47 8.29 15.57
C PRO A 273 17.34 7.46 16.17
N CYS A 274 16.97 6.37 15.49
CA CYS A 274 15.91 5.43 15.92
C CYS A 274 14.48 6.01 15.99
N HIS A 275 14.18 7.16 15.35
CA HIS A 275 12.83 7.69 15.22
C HIS A 275 12.34 7.66 13.75
N PRO A 276 11.86 6.50 13.24
CA PRO A 276 11.44 6.36 11.83
C PRO A 276 10.20 7.19 11.48
N GLN A 277 9.53 7.77 12.46
CA GLN A 277 8.28 8.52 12.26
C GLN A 277 8.46 9.85 11.50
N THR A 278 9.65 10.43 11.53
CA THR A 278 9.94 11.72 10.90
C THR A 278 10.16 11.62 9.39
N GLN A 279 10.67 10.49 8.90
CA GLN A 279 10.97 10.25 7.46
C GLN A 279 9.99 9.29 6.76
N GLY A 280 8.98 8.80 7.45
CA GLY A 280 8.03 7.82 6.91
C GLY A 280 7.28 8.26 5.62
N LYS A 281 7.34 9.56 5.25
CA LYS A 281 6.76 10.07 4.01
C LYS A 281 7.69 9.79 2.83
N ILE A 282 8.97 10.11 2.95
CA ILE A 282 9.96 9.85 1.91
C ILE A 282 10.26 8.35 1.78
N GLU A 283 10.22 7.58 2.85
CA GLU A 283 10.29 6.11 2.79
C GLU A 283 9.14 5.51 1.98
N ARG A 284 7.91 6.02 2.18
CA ARG A 284 6.75 5.60 1.39
C ARG A 284 6.88 6.00 -0.08
N TYR A 285 7.42 7.19 -0.33
CA TYR A 285 7.76 7.65 -1.68
C TYR A 285 8.77 6.69 -2.33
N HIS A 286 9.87 6.34 -1.66
CA HIS A 286 10.86 5.40 -2.19
C HIS A 286 10.26 4.04 -2.53
N ARG A 287 9.33 3.54 -1.72
CA ARG A 287 8.61 2.30 -2.05
C ARG A 287 7.80 2.45 -3.34
N THR A 288 7.12 3.57 -3.53
CA THR A 288 6.35 3.85 -4.76
C THR A 288 7.27 3.96 -5.98
N LEU A 289 8.40 4.67 -5.83
CA LEU A 289 9.42 4.76 -6.88
C LEU A 289 9.95 3.38 -7.28
N LYS A 290 10.36 2.57 -6.31
CA LYS A 290 10.87 1.21 -6.57
C LYS A 290 9.83 0.31 -7.25
N GLN A 291 8.56 0.40 -6.84
CA GLN A 291 7.47 -0.33 -7.47
C GLN A 291 7.29 0.09 -8.93
N TRP A 292 7.34 1.39 -9.21
CA TRP A 292 7.20 1.94 -10.55
C TRP A 292 8.37 1.54 -11.46
N LEU A 293 9.61 1.63 -10.97
CA LEU A 293 10.81 1.21 -11.68
C LEU A 293 10.82 -0.31 -11.95
N SER A 294 10.30 -1.12 -11.00
CA SER A 294 10.22 -2.58 -11.17
C SER A 294 9.27 -3.02 -12.30
N ALA A 295 8.34 -2.16 -12.72
CA ALA A 295 7.43 -2.43 -13.83
C ALA A 295 8.04 -2.05 -15.20
N ARG A 296 9.27 -1.58 -15.24
CA ARG A 296 10.00 -1.13 -16.43
C ARG A 296 11.26 -1.93 -16.68
N PRO A 297 11.78 -1.89 -17.91
CA PRO A 297 13.10 -2.46 -18.19
C PRO A 297 14.16 -1.82 -17.28
N LEU A 298 15.11 -2.64 -16.85
CA LEU A 298 16.23 -2.17 -16.07
C LEU A 298 17.09 -1.22 -16.92
N ALA A 299 17.32 -0.01 -16.43
CA ALA A 299 18.13 0.97 -17.14
C ALA A 299 19.57 0.46 -17.39
N SER A 300 20.09 0.72 -18.56
CA SER A 300 21.44 0.34 -18.97
C SER A 300 22.51 1.35 -18.50
N SER A 301 22.11 2.58 -18.21
CA SER A 301 23.01 3.66 -17.79
C SER A 301 22.38 4.57 -16.73
N ILE A 302 23.21 5.40 -16.10
CA ILE A 302 22.75 6.45 -15.18
C ILE A 302 21.85 7.46 -15.90
N ASP A 303 22.15 7.79 -17.16
CA ASP A 303 21.38 8.75 -17.95
C ASP A 303 20.01 8.19 -18.28
N GLU A 304 19.90 6.94 -18.71
CA GLU A 304 18.63 6.27 -18.92
C GLU A 304 17.79 6.16 -17.63
N LEU A 305 18.45 5.90 -16.48
CA LEU A 305 17.75 5.92 -15.21
C LEU A 305 17.23 7.33 -14.88
N ASN A 306 18.00 8.38 -15.19
CA ASN A 306 17.56 9.76 -15.00
C ASN A 306 16.36 10.13 -15.89
N GLU A 307 16.30 9.62 -17.12
CA GLU A 307 15.12 9.77 -17.99
C GLU A 307 13.91 9.07 -17.39
N GLN A 308 14.06 7.83 -16.89
CA GLN A 308 12.99 7.13 -16.17
C GLN A 308 12.54 7.89 -14.91
N LEU A 309 13.46 8.52 -14.17
CA LEU A 309 13.13 9.33 -13.00
C LEU A 309 12.38 10.61 -13.37
N ALA A 310 12.67 11.22 -14.49
CA ALA A 310 11.95 12.39 -15.00
C ALA A 310 10.51 12.03 -15.39
N GLU A 311 10.31 10.90 -16.10
CA GLU A 311 8.99 10.36 -16.40
C GLU A 311 8.22 10.04 -15.10
N PHE A 312 8.88 9.36 -14.17
CA PHE A 312 8.27 9.05 -12.87
C PHE A 312 7.84 10.30 -12.12
N ARG A 313 8.67 11.34 -12.10
CA ARG A 313 8.34 12.62 -11.45
C ARG A 313 7.06 13.21 -12.02
N HIS A 314 6.90 13.17 -13.33
CA HIS A 314 5.68 13.64 -14.00
C HIS A 314 4.47 12.82 -13.57
N VAL A 315 4.52 11.50 -13.72
CA VAL A 315 3.43 10.58 -13.34
C VAL A 315 3.09 10.71 -11.86
N TYR A 316 4.10 10.77 -10.99
CA TYR A 316 3.91 10.87 -9.54
C TYR A 316 3.25 12.19 -9.13
N ASN A 317 3.68 13.31 -9.71
CA ASN A 317 3.18 14.63 -9.35
C ASN A 317 1.85 14.99 -10.02
N GLU A 318 1.66 14.61 -11.28
CA GLU A 318 0.54 15.12 -12.08
C GLU A 318 -0.58 14.08 -12.28
N GLU A 319 -0.25 12.80 -12.25
CA GLU A 319 -1.25 11.77 -12.57
C GLU A 319 -1.68 10.92 -11.37
N ARG A 320 -0.78 10.72 -10.39
CA ARG A 320 -1.02 9.80 -9.29
C ARG A 320 -1.88 10.44 -8.20
N PRO A 321 -3.13 9.96 -7.96
CA PRO A 321 -3.95 10.42 -6.85
C PRO A 321 -3.34 9.98 -5.52
N HIS A 322 -3.22 10.90 -4.57
CA HIS A 322 -2.62 10.62 -3.28
C HIS A 322 -3.67 10.58 -2.17
N ARG A 323 -3.79 9.44 -1.46
CA ARG A 323 -4.81 9.22 -0.43
C ARG A 323 -4.79 10.27 0.68
N ALA A 324 -3.59 10.67 1.16
CA ALA A 324 -3.48 11.65 2.24
C ALA A 324 -3.84 13.07 1.79
N LEU A 325 -3.97 13.31 0.49
CA LEU A 325 -4.32 14.61 -0.11
C LEU A 325 -5.78 14.66 -0.59
N GLY A 326 -6.64 13.75 -0.12
CA GLY A 326 -8.03 13.67 -0.55
C GLY A 326 -8.18 13.36 -2.04
N ARG A 327 -7.34 12.49 -2.58
CA ARG A 327 -7.26 12.07 -4.00
C ARG A 327 -6.71 13.12 -4.97
N ARG A 328 -6.33 14.29 -4.51
CA ARG A 328 -5.56 15.23 -5.34
C ARG A 328 -4.19 14.65 -5.65
N THR A 329 -3.62 15.07 -6.77
CA THR A 329 -2.23 14.76 -7.07
C THR A 329 -1.29 15.62 -6.21
N PRO A 330 -0.04 15.20 -5.99
CA PRO A 330 0.96 16.01 -5.30
C PRO A 330 1.14 17.40 -5.93
N GLY A 331 1.19 17.50 -7.26
CA GLY A 331 1.32 18.76 -7.98
C GLY A 331 0.11 19.67 -7.80
N GLU A 332 -1.12 19.13 -7.88
CA GLU A 332 -2.34 19.90 -7.56
C GLU A 332 -2.31 20.45 -6.13
N ALA A 333 -1.92 19.61 -5.15
CA ALA A 333 -1.84 20.02 -3.76
C ALA A 333 -0.77 21.09 -3.52
N TYR A 334 0.36 20.99 -4.22
CA TYR A 334 1.44 21.96 -4.15
C TYR A 334 1.01 23.34 -4.69
N ARG A 335 0.41 23.38 -5.88
CA ARG A 335 -0.04 24.60 -6.55
C ARG A 335 -1.25 25.26 -5.89
N CYS A 336 -2.19 24.48 -5.38
CA CYS A 336 -3.44 24.98 -4.78
C CYS A 336 -3.18 25.89 -3.56
N VAL A 337 -2.17 25.60 -2.76
CA VAL A 337 -1.82 26.45 -1.61
C VAL A 337 -1.07 27.68 -2.05
N LEU A 338 -0.17 27.56 -3.04
CA LEU A 338 0.56 28.69 -3.59
C LEU A 338 -0.36 29.71 -4.27
N SER A 339 -1.42 29.26 -4.96
CA SER A 339 -2.41 30.14 -5.60
C SER A 339 -3.25 30.91 -4.60
N ASN A 340 -3.53 30.37 -3.43
CA ASN A 340 -4.26 31.03 -2.35
C ASN A 340 -3.42 32.09 -1.62
N PHE A 341 -2.09 32.02 -1.73
CA PHE A 341 -1.14 32.98 -1.17
C PHE A 341 -0.55 33.94 -2.22
N CYS A 342 -0.92 33.82 -3.49
CA CYS A 342 -0.55 34.79 -4.54
C CYS A 342 -1.38 36.08 -4.49
N GLY A 343 -1.36 36.80 -3.37
CA GLY A 343 -1.38 38.25 -3.32
C GLY A 343 -0.01 38.80 -3.77
N PRO A 344 0.15 40.11 -4.00
CA PRO A 344 1.20 40.72 -4.84
C PRO A 344 2.66 40.63 -4.33
N PHE A 345 3.05 39.61 -3.59
CA PHE A 345 4.39 39.46 -2.98
C PHE A 345 5.40 38.62 -3.80
N ARG A 346 5.13 38.32 -5.08
CA ARG A 346 6.12 37.70 -5.99
C ARG A 346 7.01 38.71 -6.73
N ARG A 347 7.50 39.75 -6.07
CA ARG A 347 8.56 40.60 -6.64
C ARG A 347 9.49 41.07 -5.54
N PHE A 348 10.31 40.22 -5.01
CA PHE A 348 11.59 40.56 -4.40
C PHE A 348 12.45 39.26 -4.48
N PHE A 349 13.16 39.18 -5.60
CA PHE A 349 14.57 38.79 -5.78
C PHE A 349 14.83 38.73 -7.28
#